data_32f7842be793c394b2e13a3a1c512add
#
_entry.id   32f7842be793c394b2e13a3a1c512add
#
_cell.length_a   1.000
_cell.length_b   1.000
_cell.length_c   1.000
_cell.angle_alpha   90.00
_cell.angle_beta   90.00
_cell.angle_gamma   90.00
#
_symmetry.space_group_name_H-M   'P 1'
#
loop_
_entity.id
_entity.type
_entity.pdbx_description
1 polymer ?
#
loop_
_entity_poly.entity_id
_entity_poly.type
_entity_poly.pdbx_seq_one_letter_code
_entity_poly.pdbx_strand_id
1 'polypeptide(L)'
;MVELKEVADRIYHFESRLSVMTSLFTVYLIKESDGVLIEPGPAALVPRIQEAMKKLEMKNLAYIMPTHIHVDHAGGMGKLAQLYPGARVLVHAAGMKHAADPTRLIESTRKVFGEDFEAGFGPILPVPESQIKVPQDGEVIKVGSRELQIVHAPGHAPHHMVVFDRSVNGIFCGEALGLPEGEHKQIPLPAAAPPSFDPEIYLETMEKLSKLGARILFYSHGGVVGHNADSLISQAEENTRLLGDVIFKALKDGGAIQDVNRKVKEYAARRFDMGLTEMDLTLTISGYEVYYKRKGLL
;
A
#
# COMPACT_ATOMS: atom_id res chain seq x y z
N MET A 1 12.05 -14.60 15.12
CA MET A 1 12.71 -14.98 13.83
C MET A 1 11.75 -14.72 12.69
N VAL A 2 12.24 -14.14 11.59
CA VAL A 2 11.43 -13.89 10.40
C VAL A 2 11.16 -15.21 9.68
N GLU A 3 9.90 -15.51 9.37
CA GLU A 3 9.51 -16.61 8.49
C GLU A 3 9.44 -16.08 7.06
N LEU A 4 10.32 -16.57 6.18
CA LEU A 4 10.37 -16.20 4.78
C LEU A 4 9.68 -17.27 3.95
N LYS A 5 8.85 -16.83 2.99
CA LYS A 5 8.23 -17.69 1.98
C LYS A 5 8.62 -17.21 0.59
N GLU A 6 9.06 -18.11 -0.26
CA GLU A 6 9.18 -17.84 -1.70
C GLU A 6 7.79 -17.94 -2.34
N VAL A 7 7.34 -16.86 -2.97
CA VAL A 7 5.96 -16.73 -3.48
C VAL A 7 5.90 -16.65 -5.00
N ALA A 8 7.03 -16.38 -5.62
CA ALA A 8 7.27 -16.49 -7.05
C ALA A 8 8.78 -16.62 -7.27
N ASP A 9 9.23 -16.86 -8.49
CA ASP A 9 10.66 -17.05 -8.79
C ASP A 9 11.52 -15.95 -8.18
N ARG A 10 12.35 -16.29 -7.20
CA ARG A 10 13.25 -15.40 -6.43
C ARG A 10 12.56 -14.19 -5.78
N ILE A 11 11.25 -14.25 -5.56
CA ILE A 11 10.47 -13.29 -4.80
C ILE A 11 10.10 -13.92 -3.47
N TYR A 12 10.58 -13.31 -2.41
CA TYR A 12 10.36 -13.74 -1.04
C TYR A 12 9.55 -12.69 -0.30
N HIS A 13 8.67 -13.12 0.59
CA HIS A 13 8.00 -12.22 1.51
C HIS A 13 8.09 -12.69 2.94
N PHE A 14 7.86 -11.78 3.84
CA PHE A 14 7.47 -12.07 5.22
C PHE A 14 6.36 -11.12 5.65
N GLU A 15 5.57 -11.60 6.59
CA GLU A 15 4.50 -10.82 7.18
C GLU A 15 4.85 -10.41 8.61
N SER A 16 4.37 -9.25 9.02
CA SER A 16 4.58 -8.73 10.37
C SER A 16 3.37 -7.96 10.87
N ARG A 17 3.01 -8.20 12.13
CA ARG A 17 2.08 -7.35 12.87
C ARG A 17 2.87 -6.37 13.74
N LEU A 18 2.37 -5.15 13.85
CA LEU A 18 2.80 -4.19 14.85
C LEU A 18 1.65 -3.97 15.84
N SER A 19 1.98 -3.69 17.09
CA SER A 19 0.98 -3.49 18.15
C SER A 19 0.04 -2.30 17.91
N VAL A 20 0.42 -1.41 17.02
CA VAL A 20 -0.29 -0.15 16.70
C VAL A 20 -1.28 -0.28 15.55
N MET A 21 -1.28 -1.40 14.82
CA MET A 21 -2.20 -1.66 13.71
C MET A 21 -2.71 -3.09 13.73
N THR A 22 -3.96 -3.27 13.34
CA THR A 22 -4.60 -4.58 13.21
C THR A 22 -4.13 -5.32 11.96
N SER A 23 -3.77 -4.59 10.91
CA SER A 23 -3.36 -5.13 9.61
C SER A 23 -1.98 -5.79 9.66
N LEU A 24 -1.82 -6.83 8.84
CA LEU A 24 -0.52 -7.44 8.55
C LEU A 24 0.22 -6.60 7.52
N PHE A 25 1.48 -6.28 7.78
CA PHE A 25 2.39 -5.71 6.80
C PHE A 25 3.07 -6.83 6.04
N THR A 26 3.11 -6.73 4.72
CA THR A 26 3.82 -7.67 3.86
C THR A 26 5.00 -6.97 3.18
N VAL A 27 6.19 -7.44 3.49
CA VAL A 27 7.44 -6.94 2.92
C VAL A 27 7.93 -7.93 1.88
N TYR A 28 8.35 -7.44 0.71
CA TYR A 28 8.85 -8.27 -0.38
C TYR A 28 10.32 -8.02 -0.67
N LEU A 29 11.05 -9.10 -0.90
CA LEU A 29 12.47 -9.10 -1.28
C LEU A 29 12.62 -9.85 -2.60
N ILE A 30 13.16 -9.19 -3.60
CA ILE A 30 13.53 -9.83 -4.88
C ILE A 30 15.03 -10.11 -4.82
N LYS A 31 15.39 -11.40 -4.90
CA LYS A 31 16.78 -11.85 -4.83
C LYS A 31 17.40 -11.84 -6.22
N GLU A 32 18.17 -10.79 -6.51
CA GLU A 32 19.03 -10.63 -7.66
C GLU A 32 20.49 -10.39 -7.19
N SER A 33 21.42 -10.12 -8.10
CA SER A 33 22.83 -9.79 -7.75
C SER A 33 22.92 -8.66 -6.74
N ASP A 34 22.16 -7.58 -6.97
CA ASP A 34 21.80 -6.57 -5.98
C ASP A 34 20.29 -6.64 -5.79
N GLY A 35 19.85 -6.76 -4.54
CA GLY A 35 18.46 -7.04 -4.23
C GLY A 35 17.53 -5.86 -4.45
N VAL A 36 16.23 -6.15 -4.54
CA VAL A 36 15.18 -5.13 -4.50
C VAL A 36 14.30 -5.38 -3.28
N LEU A 37 14.04 -4.33 -2.53
CA LEU A 37 13.08 -4.31 -1.44
C LEU A 37 11.84 -3.55 -1.88
N ILE A 38 10.68 -4.19 -1.83
CA ILE A 38 9.38 -3.55 -2.10
C ILE A 38 8.57 -3.57 -0.80
N GLU A 39 7.86 -2.48 -0.53
CA GLU A 39 7.12 -2.24 0.71
C GLU A 39 8.03 -2.32 1.96
N PRO A 40 8.94 -1.36 2.16
CA PRO A 40 9.80 -1.33 3.34
C PRO A 40 9.03 -1.27 4.65
N GLY A 41 7.76 -0.83 4.60
CA GLY A 41 6.93 -0.72 5.77
C GLY A 41 7.38 0.35 6.76
N PRO A 42 6.86 0.32 7.99
CA PRO A 42 7.30 1.17 9.09
C PRO A 42 8.77 0.94 9.47
N ALA A 43 9.43 1.96 10.04
CA ALA A 43 10.82 1.87 10.46
C ALA A 43 11.07 0.77 11.52
N ALA A 44 10.05 0.43 12.30
CA ALA A 44 10.08 -0.69 13.24
C ALA A 44 10.33 -2.05 12.59
N LEU A 45 10.07 -2.20 11.28
CA LEU A 45 10.32 -3.44 10.53
C LEU A 45 11.77 -3.57 10.04
N VAL A 46 12.56 -2.51 10.06
CA VAL A 46 13.94 -2.52 9.52
C VAL A 46 14.80 -3.65 10.10
N PRO A 47 14.80 -3.95 11.41
CA PRO A 47 15.58 -5.09 11.93
C PRO A 47 15.13 -6.43 11.35
N ARG A 48 13.84 -6.60 11.08
CA ARG A 48 13.29 -7.83 10.46
C ARG A 48 13.66 -7.92 8.98
N ILE A 49 13.70 -6.80 8.27
CA ILE A 49 14.19 -6.73 6.88
C ILE A 49 15.65 -7.16 6.82
N GLN A 50 16.50 -6.66 7.74
CA GLN A 50 17.91 -7.06 7.81
C GLN A 50 18.07 -8.56 8.13
N GLU A 51 17.25 -9.11 9.05
CA GLU A 51 17.24 -10.56 9.31
C GLU A 51 16.85 -11.36 8.07
N ALA A 52 15.81 -10.92 7.34
CA ALA A 52 15.36 -11.54 6.11
C ALA A 52 16.43 -11.51 5.03
N MET A 53 17.06 -10.36 4.79
CA MET A 53 18.18 -10.21 3.85
C MET A 53 19.36 -11.12 4.21
N LYS A 54 19.71 -11.22 5.51
CA LYS A 54 20.76 -12.13 5.97
C LYS A 54 20.44 -13.59 5.66
N LYS A 55 19.17 -14.03 5.88
CA LYS A 55 18.73 -15.39 5.55
C LYS A 55 18.79 -15.68 4.05
N LEU A 56 18.55 -14.68 3.23
CA LEU A 56 18.64 -14.76 1.77
C LEU A 56 20.06 -14.54 1.24
N GLU A 57 21.05 -14.27 2.10
CA GLU A 57 22.44 -13.93 1.74
C GLU A 57 22.51 -12.67 0.85
N MET A 58 21.52 -11.79 0.93
CA MET A 58 21.48 -10.51 0.23
C MET A 58 22.31 -9.48 1.01
N LYS A 59 23.40 -9.02 0.42
CA LYS A 59 24.34 -8.07 1.07
C LYS A 59 23.99 -6.62 0.77
N ASN A 60 23.44 -6.35 -0.41
CA ASN A 60 23.16 -5.03 -0.92
C ASN A 60 21.71 -4.93 -1.43
N LEU A 61 21.24 -3.69 -1.54
CA LEU A 61 20.01 -3.34 -2.24
C LEU A 61 20.36 -2.42 -3.41
N ALA A 62 19.86 -2.72 -4.60
CA ALA A 62 19.86 -1.80 -5.73
C ALA A 62 18.75 -0.76 -5.54
N TYR A 63 17.59 -1.22 -5.08
CA TYR A 63 16.41 -0.38 -4.95
C TYR A 63 15.62 -0.66 -3.67
N ILE A 64 15.05 0.42 -3.12
CA ILE A 64 14.02 0.41 -2.08
C ILE A 64 12.79 1.08 -2.70
N MET A 65 11.67 0.35 -2.81
CA MET A 65 10.50 0.75 -3.57
C MET A 65 9.24 0.71 -2.70
N PRO A 66 8.92 1.75 -1.93
CA PRO A 66 7.57 1.89 -1.38
C PRO A 66 6.59 2.17 -2.53
N THR A 67 5.38 1.64 -2.46
CA THR A 67 4.33 1.97 -3.44
C THR A 67 3.87 3.42 -3.32
N HIS A 68 3.87 3.94 -2.10
CA HIS A 68 3.54 5.33 -1.80
C HIS A 68 4.15 5.75 -0.46
N ILE A 69 3.99 7.03 -0.09
CA ILE A 69 4.72 7.59 1.06
C ILE A 69 3.98 7.54 2.40
N HIS A 70 2.84 6.86 2.53
CA HIS A 70 2.24 6.67 3.85
C HIS A 70 3.22 5.92 4.77
N VAL A 71 3.14 6.20 6.07
CA VAL A 71 4.15 5.75 7.05
C VAL A 71 4.26 4.23 7.15
N ASP A 72 3.16 3.55 6.95
CA ASP A 72 3.05 2.10 6.99
C ASP A 72 3.64 1.40 5.75
N HIS A 73 3.92 2.14 4.68
CA HIS A 73 4.61 1.66 3.46
C HIS A 73 6.04 2.19 3.35
N ALA A 74 6.26 3.45 3.72
CA ALA A 74 7.52 4.15 3.46
C ALA A 74 8.30 4.58 4.71
N GLY A 75 7.75 4.37 5.92
CA GLY A 75 8.36 4.84 7.17
C GLY A 75 9.79 4.36 7.38
N GLY A 76 10.12 3.17 6.91
CA GLY A 76 11.45 2.57 7.01
C GLY A 76 12.47 3.03 5.95
N MET A 77 12.02 3.69 4.86
CA MET A 77 12.86 3.98 3.69
C MET A 77 14.10 4.82 4.02
N GLY A 78 13.97 5.85 4.86
CA GLY A 78 15.10 6.72 5.24
C GLY A 78 16.16 5.98 6.05
N LYS A 79 15.74 5.14 7.00
CA LYS A 79 16.66 4.30 7.77
C LYS A 79 17.37 3.28 6.88
N LEU A 80 16.64 2.67 5.95
CA LEU A 80 17.21 1.72 4.99
C LEU A 80 18.17 2.40 4.01
N ALA A 81 17.87 3.62 3.55
CA ALA A 81 18.76 4.41 2.70
C ALA A 81 20.11 4.69 3.38
N GLN A 82 20.09 4.99 4.69
CA GLN A 82 21.33 5.17 5.47
C GLN A 82 22.11 3.88 5.64
N LEU A 83 21.43 2.75 5.82
CA LEU A 83 22.07 1.43 5.99
C LEU A 83 22.64 0.87 4.67
N TYR A 84 22.01 1.22 3.55
CA TYR A 84 22.37 0.78 2.21
C TYR A 84 22.66 1.98 1.29
N PRO A 85 23.81 2.67 1.45
CA PRO A 85 24.10 3.92 0.74
C PRO A 85 24.19 3.76 -0.79
N GLY A 86 24.37 2.54 -1.30
CA GLY A 86 24.31 2.23 -2.72
C GLY A 86 22.90 2.10 -3.30
N ALA A 87 21.89 1.97 -2.45
CA ALA A 87 20.51 1.80 -2.90
C ALA A 87 19.90 3.10 -3.40
N ARG A 88 19.03 3.00 -4.42
CA ARG A 88 18.14 4.08 -4.85
C ARG A 88 16.77 3.88 -4.23
N VAL A 89 16.20 4.94 -3.67
CA VAL A 89 14.83 4.94 -3.14
C VAL A 89 13.91 5.49 -4.22
N LEU A 90 13.00 4.66 -4.73
CA LEU A 90 12.03 5.08 -5.74
C LEU A 90 10.82 5.70 -5.06
N VAL A 91 10.50 6.93 -5.42
CA VAL A 91 9.30 7.62 -4.95
C VAL A 91 8.66 8.40 -6.09
N HIS A 92 7.34 8.44 -6.11
CA HIS A 92 6.59 9.28 -7.05
C HIS A 92 6.96 10.77 -6.87
N ALA A 93 6.91 11.55 -7.94
CA ALA A 93 7.26 12.98 -7.93
C ALA A 93 6.52 13.77 -6.84
N ALA A 94 5.22 13.48 -6.63
CA ALA A 94 4.42 14.12 -5.58
C ALA A 94 4.86 13.76 -4.14
N GLY A 95 5.57 12.64 -3.95
CA GLY A 95 6.10 12.20 -2.65
C GLY A 95 7.53 12.62 -2.38
N MET A 96 8.28 13.06 -3.40
CA MET A 96 9.73 13.29 -3.32
C MET A 96 10.13 14.25 -2.18
N LYS A 97 9.43 15.37 -2.05
CA LYS A 97 9.72 16.37 -0.99
C LYS A 97 9.53 15.80 0.41
N HIS A 98 8.52 14.95 0.59
CA HIS A 98 8.23 14.29 1.88
C HIS A 98 9.21 13.14 2.18
N ALA A 99 9.80 12.53 1.16
CA ALA A 99 10.88 11.56 1.34
C ALA A 99 12.19 12.26 1.78
N ALA A 100 12.53 13.41 1.19
CA ALA A 100 13.71 14.20 1.54
C ALA A 100 13.55 14.95 2.88
N ASP A 101 12.35 15.46 3.17
CA ASP A 101 11.99 16.11 4.43
C ASP A 101 10.65 15.54 4.94
N PRO A 102 10.68 14.59 5.88
CA PRO A 102 9.47 13.92 6.37
C PRO A 102 8.69 14.72 7.42
N THR A 103 9.04 15.98 7.73
CA THR A 103 8.40 16.77 8.80
C THR A 103 6.89 16.79 8.68
N ARG A 104 6.36 17.09 7.48
CA ARG A 104 4.90 17.10 7.25
C ARG A 104 4.27 15.71 7.31
N LEU A 105 5.00 14.68 6.90
CA LEU A 105 4.54 13.29 7.00
C LEU A 105 4.42 12.91 8.48
N ILE A 106 5.40 13.24 9.29
CA ILE A 106 5.40 13.01 10.75
C ILE A 106 4.22 13.73 11.41
N GLU A 107 4.02 15.01 11.09
CA GLU A 107 2.89 15.79 11.62
C GLU A 107 1.52 15.21 11.26
N SER A 108 1.35 14.76 10.01
CA SER A 108 0.09 14.15 9.56
C SER A 108 -0.13 12.79 10.18
N THR A 109 0.92 11.97 10.30
CA THR A 109 0.85 10.66 10.97
C THR A 109 0.48 10.81 12.45
N ARG A 110 1.07 11.79 13.14
CA ARG A 110 0.75 12.10 14.55
C ARG A 110 -0.72 12.47 14.74
N LYS A 111 -1.31 13.20 13.81
CA LYS A 111 -2.74 13.55 13.86
C LYS A 111 -3.66 12.34 13.75
N VAL A 112 -3.25 11.31 13.01
CA VAL A 112 -4.05 10.10 12.78
C VAL A 112 -3.84 9.08 13.90
N PHE A 113 -2.58 8.82 14.29
CA PHE A 113 -2.20 7.74 15.19
C PHE A 113 -1.85 8.20 16.62
N GLY A 114 -1.86 9.53 16.88
CA GLY A 114 -1.54 10.11 18.20
C GLY A 114 -0.06 10.46 18.36
N GLU A 115 0.27 11.13 19.48
CA GLU A 115 1.61 11.65 19.76
C GLU A 115 2.68 10.54 19.85
N ASP A 116 2.31 9.38 20.36
CA ASP A 116 3.24 8.27 20.62
C ASP A 116 3.37 7.31 19.43
N PHE A 117 2.93 7.70 18.22
CA PHE A 117 2.94 6.81 17.05
C PHE A 117 4.34 6.23 16.76
N GLU A 118 5.42 6.97 17.02
CA GLU A 118 6.78 6.51 16.81
C GLU A 118 7.17 5.30 17.68
N ALA A 119 6.52 5.12 18.83
CA ALA A 119 6.75 3.94 19.66
C ALA A 119 6.34 2.64 18.94
N GLY A 120 5.37 2.71 18.03
CA GLY A 120 4.91 1.57 17.25
C GLY A 120 5.50 1.50 15.85
N PHE A 121 5.55 2.63 15.15
CA PHE A 121 6.04 2.69 13.76
C PHE A 121 7.56 2.85 13.65
N GLY A 122 8.24 3.28 14.71
CA GLY A 122 9.63 3.69 14.72
C GLY A 122 9.83 5.09 14.11
N PRO A 123 11.06 5.64 14.21
CA PRO A 123 11.37 7.00 13.76
C PRO A 123 11.39 7.10 12.23
N ILE A 124 10.71 8.10 11.69
CA ILE A 124 10.72 8.41 10.25
C ILE A 124 11.92 9.31 9.96
N LEU A 125 12.87 8.80 9.20
CA LEU A 125 14.10 9.51 8.84
C LEU A 125 14.06 10.01 7.40
N PRO A 126 14.73 11.13 7.07
CA PRO A 126 14.84 11.61 5.71
C PRO A 126 15.66 10.64 4.83
N VAL A 127 15.29 10.57 3.57
CA VAL A 127 16.10 9.92 2.53
C VAL A 127 17.08 10.94 1.97
N PRO A 128 18.39 10.64 1.90
CA PRO A 128 19.35 11.53 1.21
C PRO A 128 18.90 11.80 -0.23
N GLU A 129 18.84 13.08 -0.63
CA GLU A 129 18.36 13.46 -1.97
C GLU A 129 19.13 12.75 -3.10
N SER A 130 20.43 12.52 -2.89
CA SER A 130 21.28 11.79 -3.86
C SER A 130 20.86 10.34 -4.08
N GLN A 131 20.10 9.74 -3.17
CA GLN A 131 19.57 8.38 -3.29
C GLN A 131 18.13 8.37 -3.84
N ILE A 132 17.43 9.50 -3.88
CA ILE A 132 16.06 9.55 -4.40
C ILE A 132 16.10 9.40 -5.93
N LYS A 133 15.23 8.53 -6.43
CA LYS A 133 14.93 8.38 -7.86
C LYS A 133 13.43 8.56 -8.07
N VAL A 134 13.07 9.47 -8.96
CA VAL A 134 11.69 9.72 -9.38
C VAL A 134 11.47 9.04 -10.73
N PRO A 135 10.77 7.90 -10.78
CA PRO A 135 10.52 7.21 -12.04
C PRO A 135 9.39 7.87 -12.82
N GLN A 136 9.45 7.74 -14.15
CA GLN A 136 8.34 8.10 -15.03
C GLN A 136 7.28 6.99 -15.07
N ASP A 137 6.03 7.35 -15.42
CA ASP A 137 5.00 6.35 -15.68
C ASP A 137 5.40 5.44 -16.86
N GLY A 138 5.35 4.13 -16.65
CA GLY A 138 5.76 3.14 -17.62
C GLY A 138 7.28 2.88 -17.69
N GLU A 139 8.10 3.58 -16.89
CA GLU A 139 9.55 3.35 -16.85
C GLU A 139 9.86 1.90 -16.45
N VAL A 140 10.77 1.27 -17.20
CA VAL A 140 11.26 -0.08 -16.92
C VAL A 140 12.63 -0.01 -16.25
N ILE A 141 12.72 -0.55 -15.06
CA ILE A 141 13.95 -0.65 -14.27
C ILE A 141 14.49 -2.07 -14.41
N LYS A 142 15.74 -2.18 -14.85
CA LYS A 142 16.43 -3.48 -14.96
C LYS A 142 17.25 -3.74 -13.70
N VAL A 143 17.05 -4.91 -13.09
CA VAL A 143 17.85 -5.41 -11.98
C VAL A 143 18.20 -6.87 -12.23
N GLY A 144 19.49 -7.13 -12.47
CA GLY A 144 19.91 -8.45 -12.91
C GLY A 144 19.20 -8.85 -14.21
N SER A 145 18.47 -9.95 -14.16
CA SER A 145 17.69 -10.47 -15.28
C SER A 145 16.24 -9.95 -15.32
N ARG A 146 15.81 -9.16 -14.33
CA ARG A 146 14.41 -8.71 -14.19
C ARG A 146 14.16 -7.37 -14.85
N GLU A 147 12.95 -7.24 -15.35
CA GLU A 147 12.38 -5.99 -15.83
C GLU A 147 11.17 -5.61 -14.95
N LEU A 148 11.36 -4.58 -14.13
CA LEU A 148 10.35 -4.05 -13.23
C LEU A 148 9.77 -2.78 -13.85
N GLN A 149 8.53 -2.81 -14.30
CA GLN A 149 7.85 -1.65 -14.85
C GLN A 149 7.14 -0.88 -13.74
N ILE A 150 7.45 0.41 -13.63
CA ILE A 150 6.78 1.32 -12.70
C ILE A 150 5.54 1.88 -13.38
N VAL A 151 4.39 1.79 -12.72
CA VAL A 151 3.13 2.32 -13.24
C VAL A 151 2.55 3.27 -12.20
N HIS A 152 2.30 4.53 -12.58
CA HIS A 152 1.63 5.47 -11.69
C HIS A 152 0.18 5.03 -11.48
N ALA A 153 -0.24 4.97 -10.24
CA ALA A 153 -1.50 4.37 -9.81
C ALA A 153 -2.24 5.25 -8.78
N PRO A 154 -2.58 6.51 -9.14
CA PRO A 154 -3.27 7.43 -8.23
C PRO A 154 -4.68 6.94 -7.89
N GLY A 155 -5.31 7.59 -6.89
CA GLY A 155 -6.69 7.33 -6.45
C GLY A 155 -6.75 7.07 -4.96
N HIS A 156 -6.01 6.08 -4.44
CA HIS A 156 -5.76 5.95 -3.00
C HIS A 156 -4.97 7.18 -2.49
N ALA A 157 -3.88 7.49 -3.16
CA ALA A 157 -3.07 8.67 -2.91
C ALA A 157 -2.47 9.19 -4.24
N PRO A 158 -2.22 10.51 -4.37
CA PRO A 158 -1.68 11.08 -5.61
C PRO A 158 -0.24 10.66 -5.92
N HIS A 159 0.45 10.12 -4.95
CA HIS A 159 1.84 9.66 -5.04
C HIS A 159 1.96 8.13 -5.07
N HIS A 160 0.87 7.43 -5.41
CA HIS A 160 0.89 5.97 -5.46
C HIS A 160 1.44 5.46 -6.80
N MET A 161 2.26 4.42 -6.72
CA MET A 161 2.81 3.67 -7.85
C MET A 161 2.66 2.18 -7.58
N VAL A 162 2.61 1.39 -8.64
CA VAL A 162 2.75 -0.06 -8.55
C VAL A 162 3.97 -0.52 -9.31
N VAL A 163 4.47 -1.70 -8.97
CA VAL A 163 5.60 -2.33 -9.66
C VAL A 163 5.08 -3.58 -10.36
N PHE A 164 5.14 -3.60 -11.68
CA PHE A 164 4.80 -4.78 -12.48
C PHE A 164 6.07 -5.55 -12.84
N ASP A 165 6.23 -6.74 -12.28
CA ASP A 165 7.30 -7.66 -12.62
C ASP A 165 6.87 -8.56 -13.78
N ARG A 166 7.43 -8.29 -14.96
CA ARG A 166 7.12 -9.03 -16.19
C ARG A 166 7.58 -10.47 -16.15
N SER A 167 8.62 -10.79 -15.36
CA SER A 167 9.21 -12.13 -15.31
C SER A 167 8.24 -13.16 -14.70
N VAL A 168 7.43 -12.72 -13.73
CA VAL A 168 6.44 -13.56 -13.04
C VAL A 168 5.00 -13.17 -13.39
N ASN A 169 4.83 -12.14 -14.22
CA ASN A 169 3.55 -11.54 -14.58
C ASN A 169 2.74 -11.14 -13.33
N GLY A 170 3.38 -10.39 -12.41
CA GLY A 170 2.83 -10.03 -11.12
C GLY A 170 2.93 -8.54 -10.82
N ILE A 171 1.92 -7.99 -10.13
CA ILE A 171 1.86 -6.59 -9.69
C ILE A 171 2.05 -6.52 -8.18
N PHE A 172 3.05 -5.77 -7.72
CA PHE A 172 3.11 -5.27 -6.35
C PHE A 172 2.18 -4.06 -6.28
N CYS A 173 0.97 -4.29 -5.80
CA CYS A 173 -0.13 -3.36 -5.99
C CYS A 173 -0.29 -2.34 -4.86
N GLY A 174 0.43 -2.51 -3.74
CA GLY A 174 0.21 -1.64 -2.59
C GLY A 174 -1.27 -1.64 -2.21
N GLU A 175 -1.90 -0.48 -2.28
CA GLU A 175 -3.31 -0.26 -2.01
C GLU A 175 -4.12 0.16 -3.27
N ALA A 176 -3.49 0.14 -4.47
CA ALA A 176 -4.15 0.55 -5.70
C ALA A 176 -5.27 -0.40 -6.16
N LEU A 177 -5.27 -1.63 -5.69
CA LEU A 177 -6.26 -2.66 -6.03
C LEU A 177 -7.10 -3.10 -4.82
N GLY A 178 -7.23 -2.23 -3.82
CA GLY A 178 -7.94 -2.51 -2.58
C GLY A 178 -7.07 -3.17 -1.52
N LEU A 179 -7.68 -3.42 -0.38
CA LEU A 179 -7.13 -4.18 0.73
C LEU A 179 -7.84 -5.54 0.77
N PRO A 180 -7.14 -6.66 0.66
CA PRO A 180 -7.75 -7.98 0.76
C PRO A 180 -8.12 -8.24 2.22
N GLU A 181 -9.39 -8.26 2.52
CA GLU A 181 -9.95 -8.49 3.84
C GLU A 181 -10.52 -9.90 3.99
N GLY A 182 -10.55 -10.39 5.22
CA GLY A 182 -11.11 -11.70 5.56
C GLY A 182 -10.07 -12.84 5.62
N GLU A 183 -10.14 -13.65 6.68
CA GLU A 183 -9.19 -14.76 6.91
C GLU A 183 -9.17 -15.82 5.80
N HIS A 184 -10.30 -16.04 5.13
CA HIS A 184 -10.46 -17.10 4.13
C HIS A 184 -10.95 -16.59 2.77
N LYS A 185 -11.48 -15.38 2.70
CA LYS A 185 -11.98 -14.74 1.49
C LYS A 185 -11.20 -13.44 1.31
N GLN A 186 -10.26 -13.44 0.41
CA GLN A 186 -9.52 -12.24 0.07
C GLN A 186 -10.42 -11.33 -0.77
N ILE A 187 -11.31 -10.59 -0.10
CA ILE A 187 -12.23 -9.66 -0.74
C ILE A 187 -11.57 -8.29 -0.76
N PRO A 188 -11.21 -7.76 -1.93
CA PRO A 188 -10.57 -6.46 -2.01
C PRO A 188 -11.59 -5.36 -1.73
N LEU A 189 -11.43 -4.66 -0.61
CA LEU A 189 -12.18 -3.47 -0.27
C LEU A 189 -11.39 -2.20 -0.62
N PRO A 190 -12.07 -1.07 -0.92
CA PRO A 190 -11.36 0.15 -1.29
C PRO A 190 -10.50 0.66 -0.14
N ALA A 191 -9.24 0.96 -0.43
CA ALA A 191 -8.31 1.62 0.48
C ALA A 191 -8.60 3.14 0.48
N ALA A 192 -9.70 3.55 1.10
CA ALA A 192 -10.19 4.91 1.05
C ALA A 192 -9.71 5.74 2.26
N ALA A 193 -8.46 6.20 2.19
CA ALA A 193 -7.88 7.03 3.25
C ALA A 193 -8.01 8.54 2.96
N PRO A 194 -8.50 9.36 3.92
CA PRO A 194 -8.48 10.81 3.75
C PRO A 194 -7.03 11.34 3.83
N PRO A 195 -6.74 12.56 3.32
CA PRO A 195 -7.68 13.45 2.64
C PRO A 195 -7.71 13.29 1.12
N SER A 196 -6.89 12.41 0.55
CA SER A 196 -6.53 12.42 -0.87
C SER A 196 -7.29 11.38 -1.70
N PHE A 197 -8.05 10.50 -1.08
CA PHE A 197 -8.80 9.48 -1.80
C PHE A 197 -9.74 10.09 -2.84
N ASP A 198 -9.69 9.54 -4.05
CA ASP A 198 -10.56 9.90 -5.15
C ASP A 198 -11.06 8.62 -5.85
N PRO A 199 -12.32 8.20 -5.62
CA PRO A 199 -12.84 6.95 -6.16
C PRO A 199 -12.94 6.94 -7.68
N GLU A 200 -13.11 8.09 -8.35
CA GLU A 200 -13.14 8.17 -9.81
C GLU A 200 -11.76 7.81 -10.38
N ILE A 201 -10.72 8.50 -9.91
CA ILE A 201 -9.33 8.22 -10.31
C ILE A 201 -8.90 6.80 -9.89
N TYR A 202 -9.38 6.33 -8.74
CA TYR A 202 -9.08 5.00 -8.24
C TYR A 202 -9.62 3.90 -9.17
N LEU A 203 -10.83 4.07 -9.67
CA LEU A 203 -11.44 3.17 -10.65
C LEU A 203 -10.74 3.22 -12.01
N GLU A 204 -10.34 4.41 -12.48
CA GLU A 204 -9.54 4.57 -13.71
C GLU A 204 -8.19 3.85 -13.57
N THR A 205 -7.58 3.93 -12.38
CA THR A 205 -6.33 3.21 -12.07
C THR A 205 -6.55 1.69 -12.12
N MET A 206 -7.62 1.17 -11.52
CA MET A 206 -7.93 -0.27 -11.58
C MET A 206 -8.11 -0.74 -13.02
N GLU A 207 -8.86 0.00 -13.85
CA GLU A 207 -9.03 -0.28 -15.27
C GLU A 207 -7.68 -0.23 -16.03
N LYS A 208 -6.79 0.73 -15.71
CA LYS A 208 -5.44 0.80 -16.28
C LYS A 208 -4.62 -0.44 -15.91
N LEU A 209 -4.66 -0.87 -14.65
CA LEU A 209 -3.89 -2.01 -14.14
C LEU A 209 -4.42 -3.36 -14.65
N SER A 210 -5.73 -3.50 -14.87
CA SER A 210 -6.31 -4.72 -15.45
C SER A 210 -5.75 -5.00 -16.86
N LYS A 211 -5.45 -3.95 -17.64
CA LYS A 211 -4.88 -4.07 -18.99
C LYS A 211 -3.45 -4.60 -19.03
N LEU A 212 -2.75 -4.67 -17.87
CA LEU A 212 -1.44 -5.31 -17.77
C LEU A 212 -1.52 -6.84 -17.87
N GLY A 213 -2.71 -7.42 -17.65
CA GLY A 213 -2.94 -8.86 -17.72
C GLY A 213 -2.13 -9.64 -16.68
N ALA A 214 -1.96 -9.09 -15.48
CA ALA A 214 -1.23 -9.73 -14.41
C ALA A 214 -1.93 -11.03 -13.96
N ARG A 215 -1.14 -11.97 -13.48
CA ARG A 215 -1.64 -13.25 -12.93
C ARG A 215 -1.55 -13.29 -11.41
N ILE A 216 -0.61 -12.52 -10.84
CA ILE A 216 -0.32 -12.52 -9.39
C ILE A 216 -0.47 -11.08 -8.89
N LEU A 217 -1.18 -10.92 -7.76
CA LEU A 217 -1.23 -9.68 -7.01
C LEU A 217 -0.44 -9.86 -5.71
N PHE A 218 0.52 -8.96 -5.50
CA PHE A 218 1.33 -8.87 -4.29
C PHE A 218 0.84 -7.66 -3.50
N TYR A 219 0.01 -7.91 -2.49
CA TYR A 219 -0.56 -6.86 -1.64
C TYR A 219 0.40 -6.45 -0.52
N SER A 220 0.38 -5.19 -0.13
CA SER A 220 1.12 -4.68 1.04
C SER A 220 0.51 -5.11 2.38
N HIS A 221 -0.79 -5.41 2.37
CA HIS A 221 -1.54 -5.99 3.47
C HIS A 221 -2.22 -7.27 2.99
N GLY A 222 -2.25 -8.32 3.82
CA GLY A 222 -2.92 -9.57 3.49
C GLY A 222 -2.18 -10.53 2.55
N GLY A 223 -0.95 -10.19 2.12
CA GLY A 223 -0.05 -11.13 1.43
C GLY A 223 -0.25 -11.26 -0.08
N VAL A 224 -0.15 -12.48 -0.59
CA VAL A 224 -0.07 -12.77 -2.02
C VAL A 224 -1.30 -13.51 -2.50
N VAL A 225 -1.85 -13.07 -3.63
CA VAL A 225 -2.94 -13.75 -4.33
C VAL A 225 -2.51 -14.10 -5.75
N GLY A 226 -2.41 -15.39 -6.04
CA GLY A 226 -2.05 -15.91 -7.37
C GLY A 226 -3.25 -16.42 -8.15
N HIS A 227 -3.14 -16.44 -9.47
CA HIS A 227 -4.03 -17.08 -10.44
C HIS A 227 -5.44 -16.49 -10.64
N ASN A 228 -5.86 -15.49 -9.84
CA ASN A 228 -7.20 -14.87 -9.93
C ASN A 228 -7.14 -13.34 -10.02
N ALA A 229 -6.04 -12.77 -10.50
CA ALA A 229 -5.84 -11.31 -10.51
C ALA A 229 -6.98 -10.55 -11.21
N ASP A 230 -7.40 -10.98 -12.40
CA ASP A 230 -8.50 -10.32 -13.15
C ASP A 230 -9.81 -10.31 -12.35
N SER A 231 -10.15 -11.44 -11.70
CA SER A 231 -11.35 -11.53 -10.87
C SER A 231 -11.27 -10.62 -9.66
N LEU A 232 -10.10 -10.51 -9.03
CA LEU A 232 -9.91 -9.66 -7.86
C LEU A 232 -9.94 -8.18 -8.22
N ILE A 233 -9.37 -7.80 -9.35
CA ILE A 233 -9.44 -6.41 -9.85
C ILE A 233 -10.90 -6.04 -10.13
N SER A 234 -11.65 -6.91 -10.83
CA SER A 234 -13.08 -6.69 -11.07
C SER A 234 -13.90 -6.58 -9.79
N GLN A 235 -13.58 -7.41 -8.77
CA GLN A 235 -14.22 -7.31 -7.47
C GLN A 235 -13.86 -6.02 -6.73
N ALA A 236 -12.59 -5.57 -6.82
CA ALA A 236 -12.16 -4.30 -6.23
C ALA A 236 -12.90 -3.11 -6.84
N GLU A 237 -13.10 -3.11 -8.17
CA GLU A 237 -13.90 -2.10 -8.87
C GLU A 237 -15.36 -2.10 -8.40
N GLU A 238 -15.99 -3.29 -8.39
CA GLU A 238 -17.38 -3.43 -7.94
C GLU A 238 -17.53 -2.96 -6.49
N ASN A 239 -16.66 -3.43 -5.58
CA ASN A 239 -16.72 -3.10 -4.17
C ASN A 239 -16.48 -1.61 -3.91
N THR A 240 -15.61 -0.96 -4.69
CA THR A 240 -15.37 0.48 -4.62
C THR A 240 -16.65 1.26 -4.96
N ARG A 241 -17.37 0.88 -6.02
CA ARG A 241 -18.64 1.51 -6.40
C ARG A 241 -19.72 1.27 -5.36
N LEU A 242 -19.93 0.02 -4.98
CA LEU A 242 -20.99 -0.37 -4.06
C LEU A 242 -20.84 0.25 -2.68
N LEU A 243 -19.63 0.25 -2.10
CA LEU A 243 -19.40 0.89 -0.82
C LEU A 243 -19.54 2.41 -0.90
N GLY A 244 -19.08 3.02 -1.99
CA GLY A 244 -19.28 4.45 -2.24
C GLY A 244 -20.75 4.83 -2.24
N ASP A 245 -21.58 4.09 -2.96
CA ASP A 245 -23.03 4.33 -3.04
C ASP A 245 -23.72 4.21 -1.67
N VAL A 246 -23.35 3.17 -0.89
CA VAL A 246 -23.89 2.97 0.46
C VAL A 246 -23.50 4.09 1.40
N ILE A 247 -22.21 4.49 1.38
CA ILE A 247 -21.69 5.59 2.19
C ILE A 247 -22.35 6.91 1.79
N PHE A 248 -22.40 7.21 0.49
CA PHE A 248 -23.05 8.44 -0.01
C PHE A 248 -24.48 8.57 0.45
N LYS A 249 -25.27 7.50 0.26
CA LYS A 249 -26.67 7.48 0.68
C LYS A 249 -26.82 7.68 2.19
N ALA A 250 -26.00 6.98 2.98
CA ALA A 250 -26.05 7.07 4.43
C ALA A 250 -25.69 8.48 4.94
N LEU A 251 -24.70 9.14 4.34
CA LEU A 251 -24.30 10.51 4.65
C LEU A 251 -25.38 11.53 4.22
N LYS A 252 -25.96 11.37 3.04
CA LYS A 252 -26.98 12.26 2.51
C LYS A 252 -28.30 12.21 3.30
N ASP A 253 -28.64 11.08 3.88
CA ASP A 253 -29.79 10.91 4.77
C ASP A 253 -29.63 11.71 6.08
N GLY A 254 -28.50 12.36 6.33
CA GLY A 254 -28.26 13.23 7.49
C GLY A 254 -28.11 12.48 8.82
N GLY A 255 -27.80 11.19 8.81
CA GLY A 255 -27.57 10.38 10.00
C GLY A 255 -26.30 10.81 10.75
N ALA A 256 -26.30 10.62 12.08
CA ALA A 256 -25.07 10.75 12.87
C ALA A 256 -24.02 9.76 12.32
N ILE A 257 -22.72 10.08 12.50
CA ILE A 257 -21.62 9.22 12.01
C ILE A 257 -21.74 7.77 12.50
N GLN A 258 -22.28 7.56 13.70
CA GLN A 258 -22.55 6.25 14.27
C GLN A 258 -23.60 5.46 13.44
N ASP A 259 -24.61 6.14 12.92
CA ASP A 259 -25.63 5.53 12.05
C ASP A 259 -25.04 5.17 10.68
N VAL A 260 -24.16 6.01 10.14
CA VAL A 260 -23.42 5.72 8.91
C VAL A 260 -22.55 4.49 9.11
N ASN A 261 -21.73 4.45 10.17
CA ASN A 261 -20.88 3.30 10.52
C ASN A 261 -21.72 2.03 10.63
N ARG A 262 -22.85 2.07 11.34
CA ARG A 262 -23.72 0.90 11.49
C ARG A 262 -24.27 0.42 10.15
N LYS A 263 -24.79 1.31 9.30
CA LYS A 263 -25.32 0.96 7.97
C LYS A 263 -24.26 0.31 7.08
N VAL A 264 -23.03 0.88 7.05
CA VAL A 264 -21.93 0.35 6.26
C VAL A 264 -21.46 -1.00 6.80
N LYS A 265 -21.37 -1.15 8.13
CA LYS A 265 -21.00 -2.41 8.79
C LYS A 265 -22.04 -3.53 8.49
N GLU A 266 -23.33 -3.22 8.60
CA GLU A 266 -24.40 -4.16 8.27
C GLU A 266 -24.39 -4.56 6.78
N TYR A 267 -24.09 -3.61 5.90
CA TYR A 267 -23.94 -3.89 4.48
C TYR A 267 -22.74 -4.80 4.21
N ALA A 268 -21.55 -4.48 4.77
CA ALA A 268 -20.35 -5.27 4.60
C ALA A 268 -20.54 -6.70 5.14
N ALA A 269 -21.15 -6.86 6.32
CA ALA A 269 -21.43 -8.17 6.90
C ALA A 269 -22.35 -9.01 5.99
N ARG A 270 -23.40 -8.41 5.43
CA ARG A 270 -24.35 -9.12 4.54
C ARG A 270 -23.74 -9.44 3.16
N ARG A 271 -22.99 -8.49 2.59
CA ARG A 271 -22.49 -8.60 1.20
C ARG A 271 -21.22 -9.45 1.11
N PHE A 272 -20.34 -9.33 2.10
CA PHE A 272 -19.01 -9.91 2.07
C PHE A 272 -18.84 -11.05 3.08
N ASP A 273 -19.82 -11.27 3.98
CA ASP A 273 -19.75 -12.26 5.05
C ASP A 273 -18.49 -12.05 5.93
N MET A 274 -18.23 -10.77 6.26
CA MET A 274 -17.08 -10.37 7.03
C MET A 274 -17.38 -9.20 7.97
N GLY A 275 -16.65 -9.14 9.09
CA GLY A 275 -16.66 -8.00 10.00
C GLY A 275 -15.52 -7.04 9.65
N LEU A 276 -15.85 -5.77 9.45
CA LEU A 276 -14.84 -4.69 9.37
C LEU A 276 -14.54 -4.19 10.77
N THR A 277 -13.26 -3.86 11.02
CA THR A 277 -12.90 -3.18 12.28
C THR A 277 -13.46 -1.76 12.30
N GLU A 278 -13.62 -1.17 13.49
CA GLU A 278 -14.09 0.21 13.58
C GLU A 278 -13.12 1.21 12.95
N MET A 279 -11.81 0.92 13.01
CA MET A 279 -10.78 1.76 12.39
C MET A 279 -10.88 1.72 10.87
N ASP A 280 -10.99 0.54 10.26
CA ASP A 280 -11.10 0.38 8.81
C ASP A 280 -12.34 1.07 8.27
N LEU A 281 -13.46 0.91 8.95
CA LEU A 281 -14.72 1.60 8.64
C LEU A 281 -14.58 3.12 8.72
N THR A 282 -14.00 3.62 9.80
CA THR A 282 -13.85 5.06 10.03
C THR A 282 -12.98 5.69 8.93
N LEU A 283 -11.85 5.06 8.58
CA LEU A 283 -10.98 5.54 7.51
C LEU A 283 -11.70 5.52 6.16
N THR A 284 -12.34 4.41 5.82
CA THR A 284 -13.07 4.25 4.57
C THR A 284 -14.18 5.28 4.42
N ILE A 285 -15.04 5.42 5.43
CA ILE A 285 -16.14 6.40 5.40
C ILE A 285 -15.60 7.82 5.30
N SER A 286 -14.56 8.16 6.08
CA SER A 286 -13.95 9.49 6.05
C SER A 286 -13.33 9.83 4.69
N GLY A 287 -12.70 8.86 4.02
CA GLY A 287 -12.16 9.07 2.68
C GLY A 287 -13.23 9.43 1.66
N TYR A 288 -14.33 8.68 1.63
CA TYR A 288 -15.48 9.00 0.76
C TYR A 288 -16.17 10.30 1.15
N GLU A 289 -16.37 10.58 2.45
CA GLU A 289 -16.98 11.81 2.93
C GLU A 289 -16.19 13.04 2.49
N VAL A 290 -14.87 13.03 2.66
CA VAL A 290 -13.98 14.12 2.23
C VAL A 290 -14.06 14.31 0.72
N TYR A 291 -14.08 13.21 -0.04
CA TYR A 291 -14.27 13.26 -1.50
C TYR A 291 -15.60 13.91 -1.88
N TYR A 292 -16.72 13.46 -1.31
CA TYR A 292 -18.06 13.99 -1.66
C TYR A 292 -18.20 15.47 -1.28
N LYS A 293 -17.66 15.90 -0.13
CA LYS A 293 -17.62 17.33 0.25
C LYS A 293 -16.77 18.16 -0.71
N ARG A 294 -15.62 17.64 -1.13
CA ARG A 294 -14.75 18.31 -2.11
C ARG A 294 -15.43 18.49 -3.47
N LYS A 295 -16.28 17.55 -3.85
CA LYS A 295 -17.08 17.61 -5.11
C LYS A 295 -18.39 18.42 -4.96
N GLY A 296 -18.73 18.90 -3.78
CA GLY A 296 -20.00 19.62 -3.53
C GLY A 296 -21.24 18.75 -3.62
N LEU A 297 -21.10 17.46 -3.33
CA LEU A 297 -22.20 16.49 -3.37
C LEU A 297 -22.87 16.29 -2.01
N LEU A 298 -22.20 16.75 -0.94
CA LEU A 298 -22.67 16.78 0.45
C LEU A 298 -22.59 18.19 1.02
#